data_f81e7a3c5180d9aa945fc3d2be44c1d9
#
_entry.id   f81e7a3c5180d9aa945fc3d2be44c1d9
#
_cell.length_a   1.000
_cell.length_b   1.000
_cell.length_c   1.000
_cell.angle_alpha   90.00
_cell.angle_beta   90.00
_cell.angle_gamma   90.00
#
_symmetry.space_group_name_H-M   'P 1'
#
loop_
_entity.id
_entity.type
_entity.pdbx_description
1 polymer ?
#
loop_
_entity_poly.entity_id
_entity_poly.type
_entity_poly.pdbx_seq_one_letter_code
_entity_poly.pdbx_strand_id
1 'polypeptide(L)'
;MIVDPVTIEPDAPIAAALEVMRRYKISGVHVTRGKRLVGILTNRDLRFETRSDIPVNDVMTRENLITVPVGTTLEEAELILHRHRVEKLLVVNDQYELKGLITVKDIQKKLKYPNASKDSKGRLRVGGAIGATGDYLERAAELVRTRCDVLAIDSAHGHSSRVLEAVTAVKKAFPSVALLAGNVATYEGTLALIDAGADAVKVGFGPGSICTTRVVTGAGMPQITAIAEAFRAANERGIPVIADGGIKYSGEITKAIAAGASSVMIGSLFAGVDESPGETILYQGRSFKSYRGMGSLTAMALGSSERYFQGASTESQNGTENVVQRERSSENRLAKFVPEGIEGRVPYRGPLEAMVQQLVGGLRSGMGYLGCASIDDLQRNARFVRISSAGLRESHVHDVIITREAPNYHVE
;
A
#
# COMPACT_ATOMS: atom_id res chain seq x y z
N MET A 1 -0.31 -6.80 -19.32
CA MET A 1 0.27 -8.12 -19.69
C MET A 1 1.01 -8.68 -18.48
N ILE A 2 0.78 -9.92 -18.13
CA ILE A 2 1.58 -10.64 -17.15
C ILE A 2 2.90 -11.01 -17.83
N VAL A 3 4.01 -10.51 -17.31
CA VAL A 3 5.37 -10.83 -17.78
C VAL A 3 5.87 -11.96 -16.87
N ASP A 4 6.49 -12.97 -17.43
CA ASP A 4 6.89 -14.20 -16.71
C ASP A 4 5.67 -15.03 -16.19
N PRO A 5 4.78 -15.53 -17.06
CA PRO A 5 3.68 -16.38 -16.66
C PRO A 5 4.20 -17.69 -16.06
N VAL A 6 3.45 -18.23 -15.09
CA VAL A 6 3.77 -19.52 -14.47
C VAL A 6 3.66 -20.62 -15.52
N THR A 7 4.68 -21.46 -15.63
CA THR A 7 4.75 -22.57 -16.59
C THR A 7 5.00 -23.90 -15.92
N ILE A 8 4.75 -24.99 -16.66
CA ILE A 8 5.07 -26.35 -16.26
C ILE A 8 5.64 -27.10 -17.46
N GLU A 9 6.50 -28.09 -17.21
CA GLU A 9 7.02 -28.96 -18.26
C GLU A 9 5.96 -29.99 -18.69
N PRO A 10 5.93 -30.41 -19.98
CA PRO A 10 4.91 -31.32 -20.49
C PRO A 10 4.95 -32.71 -19.85
N ASP A 11 6.11 -33.14 -19.40
CA ASP A 11 6.34 -34.46 -18.81
C ASP A 11 6.03 -34.50 -17.29
N ALA A 12 5.69 -33.35 -16.70
CA ALA A 12 5.29 -33.24 -15.29
C ALA A 12 3.90 -33.92 -15.07
N PRO A 13 3.67 -34.54 -13.90
CA PRO A 13 2.37 -35.14 -13.60
C PRO A 13 1.30 -34.06 -13.37
N ILE A 14 0.03 -34.40 -13.66
CA ILE A 14 -1.14 -33.52 -13.44
C ILE A 14 -1.18 -33.02 -11.97
N ALA A 15 -0.83 -33.88 -11.00
CA ALA A 15 -0.76 -33.50 -9.59
C ALA A 15 0.11 -32.24 -9.36
N ALA A 16 1.27 -32.16 -10.02
CA ALA A 16 2.15 -30.98 -9.93
C ALA A 16 1.48 -29.73 -10.56
N ALA A 17 0.79 -29.89 -11.69
CA ALA A 17 0.04 -28.80 -12.31
C ALA A 17 -1.07 -28.28 -11.41
N LEU A 18 -1.84 -29.17 -10.77
CA LEU A 18 -2.89 -28.81 -9.82
C LEU A 18 -2.33 -28.07 -8.59
N GLU A 19 -1.18 -28.49 -8.09
CA GLU A 19 -0.51 -27.80 -6.99
C GLU A 19 -0.09 -26.38 -7.37
N VAL A 20 0.51 -26.23 -8.56
CA VAL A 20 0.86 -24.91 -9.13
C VAL A 20 -0.39 -24.05 -9.28
N MET A 21 -1.46 -24.57 -9.86
CA MET A 21 -2.71 -23.85 -10.05
C MET A 21 -3.33 -23.41 -8.72
N ARG A 22 -3.29 -24.25 -7.70
CA ARG A 22 -3.76 -23.95 -6.34
C ARG A 22 -2.90 -22.90 -5.67
N ARG A 23 -1.56 -23.05 -5.72
CA ARG A 23 -0.58 -22.12 -5.10
C ARG A 23 -0.71 -20.71 -5.67
N TYR A 24 -0.84 -20.57 -6.98
CA TYR A 24 -0.94 -19.29 -7.66
C TYR A 24 -2.39 -18.82 -7.87
N LYS A 25 -3.39 -19.59 -7.41
CA LYS A 25 -4.83 -19.30 -7.56
C LYS A 25 -5.20 -19.01 -9.03
N ILE A 26 -4.71 -19.82 -9.95
CA ILE A 26 -4.93 -19.69 -11.39
C ILE A 26 -5.77 -20.84 -11.93
N SER A 27 -6.59 -20.59 -12.97
CA SER A 27 -7.49 -21.54 -13.60
C SER A 27 -6.85 -22.36 -14.74
N GLY A 28 -5.56 -22.22 -14.94
CA GLY A 28 -4.80 -22.96 -15.94
C GLY A 28 -3.35 -22.53 -15.95
N VAL A 29 -2.47 -23.43 -16.39
CA VAL A 29 -1.03 -23.25 -16.45
C VAL A 29 -0.53 -23.46 -17.88
N HIS A 30 0.49 -22.70 -18.28
CA HIS A 30 1.09 -22.78 -19.61
C HIS A 30 2.12 -23.90 -19.63
N VAL A 31 2.10 -24.68 -20.68
CA VAL A 31 3.04 -25.80 -20.81
C VAL A 31 4.15 -25.39 -21.77
N THR A 32 5.38 -25.45 -21.28
CA THR A 32 6.57 -25.08 -22.07
C THR A 32 7.61 -26.18 -22.00
N ARG A 33 8.37 -26.34 -23.09
CA ARG A 33 9.62 -27.11 -23.07
C ARG A 33 10.79 -26.12 -23.07
N GLY A 34 11.38 -25.97 -21.90
CA GLY A 34 12.26 -24.82 -21.63
C GLY A 34 11.47 -23.51 -21.71
N LYS A 35 11.75 -22.66 -22.71
CA LYS A 35 11.00 -21.40 -22.93
C LYS A 35 9.95 -21.50 -24.02
N ARG A 36 9.98 -22.53 -24.87
CA ARG A 36 9.08 -22.69 -26.01
C ARG A 36 7.72 -23.15 -25.56
N LEU A 37 6.68 -22.45 -25.97
CA LEU A 37 5.29 -22.82 -25.72
C LEU A 37 4.94 -24.09 -26.48
N VAL A 38 4.35 -25.09 -25.78
CA VAL A 38 3.90 -26.36 -26.37
C VAL A 38 2.44 -26.67 -26.07
N GLY A 39 1.81 -26.00 -25.11
CA GLY A 39 0.41 -26.23 -24.80
C GLY A 39 -0.09 -25.34 -23.67
N ILE A 40 -1.34 -25.56 -23.30
CA ILE A 40 -1.99 -24.99 -22.12
C ILE A 40 -2.82 -26.07 -21.43
N LEU A 41 -2.75 -26.13 -20.10
CA LEU A 41 -3.60 -26.98 -19.27
C LEU A 41 -4.53 -26.10 -18.45
N THR A 42 -5.85 -26.33 -18.57
CA THR A 42 -6.87 -25.53 -17.89
C THR A 42 -7.83 -26.41 -17.09
N ASN A 43 -8.64 -25.80 -16.22
CA ASN A 43 -9.71 -26.50 -15.52
C ASN A 43 -10.71 -27.21 -16.47
N ARG A 44 -10.80 -26.76 -17.73
CA ARG A 44 -11.65 -27.41 -18.75
C ARG A 44 -11.07 -28.77 -19.13
N ASP A 45 -9.75 -28.82 -19.35
CA ASP A 45 -9.04 -30.05 -19.73
C ASP A 45 -9.07 -31.09 -18.60
N LEU A 46 -9.08 -30.61 -17.34
CA LEU A 46 -9.07 -31.42 -16.12
C LEU A 46 -10.44 -31.80 -15.61
N ARG A 47 -11.54 -31.32 -16.22
CA ARG A 47 -12.89 -31.42 -15.64
C ARG A 47 -13.33 -32.86 -15.36
N PHE A 48 -12.94 -33.81 -16.21
CA PHE A 48 -13.33 -35.23 -16.11
C PHE A 48 -12.10 -36.15 -15.94
N GLU A 49 -10.91 -35.59 -15.81
CA GLU A 49 -9.69 -36.38 -15.59
C GLU A 49 -9.53 -36.69 -14.11
N THR A 50 -9.44 -37.98 -13.78
CA THR A 50 -9.28 -38.45 -12.39
C THR A 50 -7.88 -38.94 -12.09
N ARG A 51 -7.07 -39.20 -13.12
CA ARG A 51 -5.70 -39.67 -12.97
C ARG A 51 -4.76 -38.50 -12.77
N SER A 52 -4.13 -38.38 -11.62
CA SER A 52 -3.25 -37.32 -11.27
C SER A 52 -1.77 -37.59 -11.54
N ASP A 53 -1.44 -38.84 -11.85
CA ASP A 53 -0.09 -39.38 -12.07
C ASP A 53 0.37 -39.33 -13.53
N ILE A 54 -0.54 -39.13 -14.47
CA ILE A 54 -0.23 -39.09 -15.91
C ILE A 54 0.43 -37.73 -16.26
N PRO A 55 1.26 -37.68 -17.34
CA PRO A 55 1.86 -36.46 -17.81
C PRO A 55 0.84 -35.41 -18.26
N VAL A 56 1.13 -34.14 -17.98
CA VAL A 56 0.37 -32.98 -18.48
C VAL A 56 0.20 -33.03 -19.99
N ASN A 57 1.20 -33.51 -20.70
CA ASN A 57 1.25 -33.69 -22.14
C ASN A 57 0.10 -34.53 -22.72
N ASP A 58 -0.47 -35.46 -21.97
CA ASP A 58 -1.53 -36.35 -22.43
C ASP A 58 -2.93 -35.71 -22.37
N VAL A 59 -3.06 -34.61 -21.61
CA VAL A 59 -4.36 -33.96 -21.35
C VAL A 59 -4.41 -32.51 -21.81
N MET A 60 -3.23 -31.82 -21.94
CA MET A 60 -3.17 -30.44 -22.34
C MET A 60 -3.73 -30.15 -23.73
N THR A 61 -4.27 -28.97 -23.94
CA THR A 61 -4.60 -28.46 -25.28
C THR A 61 -3.31 -28.02 -25.98
N ARG A 62 -3.02 -28.60 -27.16
CA ARG A 62 -1.82 -28.33 -27.99
C ARG A 62 -2.14 -27.61 -29.29
N GLU A 63 -3.30 -27.92 -29.87
CA GLU A 63 -3.70 -27.42 -31.17
C GLU A 63 -4.49 -26.12 -31.04
N ASN A 64 -4.44 -25.31 -32.08
CA ASN A 64 -5.19 -24.04 -32.16
C ASN A 64 -4.97 -23.08 -30.98
N LEU A 65 -3.75 -23.06 -30.44
CA LEU A 65 -3.36 -22.09 -29.41
C LEU A 65 -3.46 -20.68 -29.98
N ILE A 66 -4.24 -19.82 -29.34
CA ILE A 66 -4.39 -18.43 -29.77
C ILE A 66 -3.22 -17.64 -29.18
N THR A 67 -2.31 -17.23 -30.05
CA THR A 67 -1.09 -16.48 -29.70
C THR A 67 -1.04 -15.14 -30.41
N VAL A 68 -0.30 -14.20 -29.82
CA VAL A 68 -0.03 -12.89 -30.42
C VAL A 68 1.44 -12.53 -30.23
N PRO A 69 2.01 -11.66 -31.10
CA PRO A 69 3.38 -11.21 -30.95
C PRO A 69 3.56 -10.27 -29.74
N VAL A 70 4.81 -10.13 -29.29
CA VAL A 70 5.20 -9.10 -28.34
C VAL A 70 4.91 -7.72 -28.93
N GLY A 71 4.28 -6.84 -28.13
CA GLY A 71 3.88 -5.50 -28.58
C GLY A 71 2.40 -5.35 -28.90
N THR A 72 1.62 -6.46 -28.96
CA THR A 72 0.16 -6.40 -29.13
C THR A 72 -0.47 -5.49 -28.08
N THR A 73 -1.27 -4.53 -28.51
CA THR A 73 -2.00 -3.61 -27.63
C THR A 73 -3.16 -4.31 -26.90
N LEU A 74 -3.66 -3.70 -25.83
CA LEU A 74 -4.80 -4.28 -25.13
C LEU A 74 -6.10 -4.20 -25.96
N GLU A 75 -6.22 -3.21 -26.80
CA GLU A 75 -7.34 -2.99 -27.73
C GLU A 75 -7.37 -4.10 -28.80
N GLU A 76 -6.23 -4.42 -29.41
CA GLU A 76 -6.09 -5.54 -30.35
C GLU A 76 -6.35 -6.88 -29.64
N ALA A 77 -5.80 -7.05 -28.43
CA ALA A 77 -5.98 -8.25 -27.63
C ALA A 77 -7.47 -8.49 -27.29
N GLU A 78 -8.24 -7.42 -26.98
CA GLU A 78 -9.67 -7.50 -26.71
C GLU A 78 -10.44 -8.06 -27.92
N LEU A 79 -10.15 -7.56 -29.11
CA LEU A 79 -10.80 -8.03 -30.35
C LEU A 79 -10.50 -9.51 -30.62
N ILE A 80 -9.26 -9.95 -30.38
CA ILE A 80 -8.85 -11.34 -30.57
C ILE A 80 -9.50 -12.27 -29.53
N LEU A 81 -9.48 -11.88 -28.24
CA LEU A 81 -10.12 -12.61 -27.17
C LEU A 81 -11.63 -12.79 -27.45
N HIS A 82 -12.30 -11.73 -27.88
CA HIS A 82 -13.72 -11.77 -28.24
C HIS A 82 -14.00 -12.67 -29.45
N ARG A 83 -13.22 -12.51 -30.53
CA ARG A 83 -13.37 -13.30 -31.77
C ARG A 83 -13.23 -14.80 -31.53
N HIS A 84 -12.22 -15.17 -30.73
CA HIS A 84 -11.91 -16.58 -30.45
C HIS A 84 -12.62 -17.13 -29.21
N ARG A 85 -13.38 -16.30 -28.48
CA ARG A 85 -14.10 -16.65 -27.23
C ARG A 85 -13.17 -17.29 -26.19
N VAL A 86 -11.94 -16.78 -26.07
CA VAL A 86 -10.95 -17.23 -25.10
C VAL A 86 -10.73 -16.17 -24.02
N GLU A 87 -10.37 -16.61 -22.82
CA GLU A 87 -10.14 -15.69 -21.68
C GLU A 87 -8.68 -15.27 -21.54
N LYS A 88 -7.78 -15.98 -22.23
CA LYS A 88 -6.33 -15.81 -22.10
C LYS A 88 -5.70 -15.81 -23.48
N LEU A 89 -4.78 -14.88 -23.70
CA LEU A 89 -4.05 -14.70 -24.93
C LEU A 89 -2.55 -14.83 -24.67
N LEU A 90 -1.92 -15.78 -25.32
CA LEU A 90 -0.51 -16.11 -25.11
C LEU A 90 0.35 -15.19 -25.96
N VAL A 91 1.30 -14.50 -25.33
CA VAL A 91 2.24 -13.60 -26.04
C VAL A 91 3.53 -14.35 -26.29
N VAL A 92 3.89 -14.52 -27.55
CA VAL A 92 5.09 -15.23 -27.98
C VAL A 92 6.02 -14.34 -28.81
N ASN A 93 7.30 -14.70 -28.87
CA ASN A 93 8.24 -14.10 -29.84
C ASN A 93 8.32 -14.95 -31.12
N ASP A 94 9.19 -14.55 -32.06
CA ASP A 94 9.40 -15.23 -33.34
C ASP A 94 9.90 -16.69 -33.21
N GLN A 95 10.53 -17.04 -32.11
CA GLN A 95 10.97 -18.40 -31.77
C GLN A 95 9.90 -19.22 -31.06
N TYR A 96 8.66 -18.68 -30.99
CA TYR A 96 7.53 -19.29 -30.28
C TYR A 96 7.81 -19.51 -28.77
N GLU A 97 8.67 -18.67 -28.19
CA GLU A 97 8.89 -18.66 -26.75
C GLU A 97 7.82 -17.80 -26.05
N LEU A 98 7.29 -18.32 -24.96
CA LEU A 98 6.30 -17.61 -24.15
C LEU A 98 6.94 -16.39 -23.45
N LYS A 99 6.44 -15.20 -23.75
CA LYS A 99 6.92 -13.92 -23.20
C LYS A 99 5.92 -13.25 -22.27
N GLY A 100 4.68 -13.69 -22.32
CA GLY A 100 3.66 -13.08 -21.47
C GLY A 100 2.26 -13.64 -21.68
N LEU A 101 1.34 -13.07 -20.94
CA LEU A 101 -0.08 -13.41 -20.96
C LEU A 101 -0.93 -12.14 -20.87
N ILE A 102 -1.92 -12.02 -21.73
CA ILE A 102 -2.98 -11.01 -21.65
C ILE A 102 -4.30 -11.73 -21.33
N THR A 103 -5.03 -11.25 -20.32
CA THR A 103 -6.31 -11.85 -19.93
C THR A 103 -7.46 -10.85 -20.06
N VAL A 104 -8.69 -11.36 -20.20
CA VAL A 104 -9.91 -10.53 -20.13
C VAL A 104 -9.93 -9.69 -18.84
N LYS A 105 -9.46 -10.28 -17.71
CA LYS A 105 -9.37 -9.56 -16.43
C LYS A 105 -8.41 -8.37 -16.49
N ASP A 106 -7.31 -8.44 -17.24
CA ASP A 106 -6.38 -7.31 -17.39
C ASP A 106 -7.05 -6.13 -18.10
N ILE A 107 -7.84 -6.44 -19.14
CA ILE A 107 -8.59 -5.43 -19.91
C ILE A 107 -9.69 -4.82 -19.03
N GLN A 108 -10.50 -5.64 -18.38
CA GLN A 108 -11.55 -5.19 -17.47
C GLN A 108 -10.99 -4.31 -16.34
N LYS A 109 -9.84 -4.68 -15.76
CA LYS A 109 -9.16 -3.88 -14.74
C LYS A 109 -8.63 -2.55 -15.28
N LYS A 110 -8.19 -2.49 -16.54
CA LYS A 110 -7.78 -1.22 -17.17
C LYS A 110 -8.97 -0.29 -17.33
N LEU A 111 -10.11 -0.83 -17.79
CA LEU A 111 -11.35 -0.07 -17.97
C LEU A 111 -11.94 0.40 -16.63
N LYS A 112 -11.97 -0.49 -15.65
CA LYS A 112 -12.53 -0.19 -14.32
C LYS A 112 -11.66 0.76 -13.50
N TYR A 113 -10.33 0.64 -13.61
CA TYR A 113 -9.34 1.41 -12.85
C TYR A 113 -8.32 2.10 -13.76
N PRO A 114 -8.75 3.09 -14.56
CA PRO A 114 -7.86 3.75 -15.53
C PRO A 114 -6.71 4.51 -14.85
N ASN A 115 -6.95 5.04 -13.64
CA ASN A 115 -5.99 5.83 -12.88
C ASN A 115 -5.13 5.00 -11.90
N ALA A 116 -5.17 3.66 -11.97
CA ALA A 116 -4.33 2.83 -11.13
C ALA A 116 -2.84 3.12 -11.38
N SER A 117 -2.06 3.29 -10.30
CA SER A 117 -0.61 3.54 -10.40
C SER A 117 0.11 2.29 -10.93
N LYS A 118 0.60 2.36 -12.15
CA LYS A 118 1.26 1.26 -12.86
C LYS A 118 2.64 1.65 -13.35
N ASP A 119 3.51 0.65 -13.46
CA ASP A 119 4.80 0.79 -14.14
C ASP A 119 4.64 0.72 -15.67
N SER A 120 5.76 0.88 -16.41
CA SER A 120 5.79 0.80 -17.87
C SER A 120 5.37 -0.58 -18.43
N LYS A 121 5.37 -1.62 -17.61
CA LYS A 121 4.91 -2.99 -17.96
C LYS A 121 3.46 -3.24 -17.58
N GLY A 122 2.75 -2.23 -17.05
CA GLY A 122 1.35 -2.32 -16.62
C GLY A 122 1.13 -3.04 -15.28
N ARG A 123 2.18 -3.28 -14.48
CA ARG A 123 2.07 -3.84 -13.12
C ARG A 123 1.76 -2.73 -12.13
N LEU A 124 0.96 -3.03 -11.11
CA LEU A 124 0.74 -2.10 -10.01
C LEU A 124 2.07 -1.78 -9.31
N ARG A 125 2.32 -0.50 -9.06
CA ARG A 125 3.47 -0.08 -8.25
C ARG A 125 3.22 -0.41 -6.80
N VAL A 126 4.26 -0.91 -6.12
CA VAL A 126 4.22 -1.32 -4.72
C VAL A 126 5.36 -0.71 -3.92
N GLY A 127 5.08 -0.38 -2.65
CA GLY A 127 6.07 0.11 -1.71
C GLY A 127 6.29 -0.86 -0.56
N GLY A 128 7.50 -0.88 -0.02
CA GLY A 128 7.86 -1.64 1.17
C GLY A 128 8.43 -0.74 2.26
N ALA A 129 7.93 -0.89 3.49
CA ALA A 129 8.45 -0.16 4.64
C ALA A 129 9.64 -0.89 5.27
N ILE A 130 10.64 -0.11 5.67
CA ILE A 130 11.82 -0.53 6.41
C ILE A 130 12.01 0.37 7.64
N GLY A 131 12.73 -0.13 8.64
CA GLY A 131 13.16 0.65 9.78
C GLY A 131 14.40 1.50 9.49
N ALA A 132 14.98 2.08 10.54
CA ALA A 132 16.25 2.81 10.52
C ALA A 132 17.30 2.15 11.41
N THR A 133 17.03 0.96 11.95
CA THR A 133 17.90 0.19 12.84
C THR A 133 17.80 -1.30 12.53
N GLY A 134 18.69 -2.09 13.08
CA GLY A 134 18.70 -3.56 12.89
C GLY A 134 19.03 -3.96 11.45
N ASP A 135 18.23 -4.86 10.90
CA ASP A 135 18.41 -5.50 9.59
C ASP A 135 17.84 -4.72 8.39
N TYR A 136 17.65 -3.40 8.54
CA TYR A 136 16.96 -2.60 7.52
C TYR A 136 17.60 -2.68 6.12
N LEU A 137 18.92 -2.85 6.01
CA LEU A 137 19.60 -3.00 4.72
C LEU A 137 19.33 -4.36 4.07
N GLU A 138 19.37 -5.45 4.86
CA GLU A 138 19.01 -6.80 4.38
C GLU A 138 17.55 -6.83 3.92
N ARG A 139 16.65 -6.24 4.72
CA ARG A 139 15.24 -6.12 4.36
C ARG A 139 15.05 -5.28 3.09
N ALA A 140 15.76 -4.18 2.95
CA ALA A 140 15.75 -3.37 1.73
C ALA A 140 16.21 -4.18 0.51
N ALA A 141 17.30 -4.94 0.64
CA ALA A 141 17.82 -5.81 -0.42
C ALA A 141 16.77 -6.85 -0.88
N GLU A 142 16.08 -7.51 0.07
CA GLU A 142 15.03 -8.47 -0.26
C GLU A 142 13.83 -7.82 -0.95
N LEU A 143 13.40 -6.65 -0.51
CA LEU A 143 12.33 -5.88 -1.16
C LEU A 143 12.71 -5.48 -2.59
N VAL A 144 13.94 -5.02 -2.81
CA VAL A 144 14.46 -4.69 -4.14
C VAL A 144 14.55 -5.94 -5.02
N ARG A 145 15.03 -7.06 -4.47
CA ARG A 145 15.09 -8.35 -5.18
C ARG A 145 13.71 -8.81 -5.65
N THR A 146 12.67 -8.56 -4.86
CA THR A 146 11.28 -8.86 -5.23
C THR A 146 10.63 -7.81 -6.12
N ARG A 147 11.41 -6.83 -6.62
CA ARG A 147 10.99 -5.75 -7.53
C ARG A 147 9.98 -4.79 -6.89
N CYS A 148 10.20 -4.43 -5.63
CA CYS A 148 9.51 -3.32 -4.99
C CYS A 148 9.88 -2.01 -5.71
N ASP A 149 8.88 -1.15 -6.01
CA ASP A 149 9.10 0.09 -6.76
C ASP A 149 9.59 1.24 -5.86
N VAL A 150 9.21 1.20 -4.59
CA VAL A 150 9.48 2.26 -3.62
C VAL A 150 9.85 1.67 -2.27
N LEU A 151 10.90 2.17 -1.64
CA LEU A 151 11.22 1.91 -0.23
C LEU A 151 10.76 3.08 0.64
N ALA A 152 10.29 2.78 1.84
CA ALA A 152 9.89 3.79 2.81
C ALA A 152 10.59 3.58 4.15
N ILE A 153 11.46 4.51 4.55
CA ILE A 153 11.96 4.56 5.93
C ILE A 153 10.90 5.26 6.77
N ASP A 154 10.20 4.48 7.59
CA ASP A 154 9.05 4.91 8.35
C ASP A 154 9.34 4.92 9.86
N SER A 155 9.55 6.13 10.41
CA SER A 155 9.89 6.38 11.81
C SER A 155 8.94 7.40 12.43
N ALA A 156 8.79 7.36 13.74
CA ALA A 156 8.04 8.37 14.49
C ALA A 156 8.73 9.75 14.44
N HIS A 157 10.06 9.79 14.30
CA HIS A 157 10.87 11.00 14.22
C HIS A 157 11.93 10.90 13.13
N GLY A 158 11.60 11.39 11.94
CA GLY A 158 12.48 11.35 10.76
C GLY A 158 13.74 12.21 10.88
N HIS A 159 13.70 13.31 11.65
CA HIS A 159 14.83 14.21 11.85
C HIS A 159 15.75 13.72 12.97
N SER A 160 16.09 12.44 13.00
CA SER A 160 17.06 11.87 13.92
C SER A 160 18.31 11.39 13.16
N SER A 161 19.48 11.40 13.81
CA SER A 161 20.74 10.96 13.18
C SER A 161 20.64 9.55 12.59
N ARG A 162 20.02 8.62 13.31
CA ARG A 162 19.81 7.24 12.86
C ARG A 162 19.00 7.15 11.56
N VAL A 163 17.95 7.95 11.44
CA VAL A 163 17.13 7.96 10.21
C VAL A 163 17.90 8.59 9.06
N LEU A 164 18.60 9.70 9.29
CA LEU A 164 19.43 10.37 8.27
C LEU A 164 20.55 9.43 7.75
N GLU A 165 21.23 8.73 8.65
CA GLU A 165 22.23 7.72 8.31
C GLU A 165 21.63 6.56 7.51
N ALA A 166 20.45 6.06 7.93
CA ALA A 166 19.75 5.00 7.21
C ALA A 166 19.32 5.44 5.81
N VAL A 167 18.80 6.66 5.63
CA VAL A 167 18.45 7.23 4.32
C VAL A 167 19.69 7.25 3.41
N THR A 168 20.81 7.77 3.92
CA THR A 168 22.08 7.85 3.18
C THR A 168 22.58 6.44 2.78
N ALA A 169 22.54 5.48 3.71
CA ALA A 169 23.01 4.12 3.49
C ALA A 169 22.15 3.39 2.46
N VAL A 170 20.81 3.47 2.57
CA VAL A 170 19.88 2.83 1.62
C VAL A 170 20.01 3.44 0.23
N LYS A 171 20.10 4.78 0.13
CA LYS A 171 20.24 5.45 -1.16
C LYS A 171 21.57 5.13 -1.84
N LYS A 172 22.64 5.00 -1.07
CA LYS A 172 23.94 4.55 -1.57
C LYS A 172 23.90 3.09 -2.06
N ALA A 173 23.22 2.20 -1.33
CA ALA A 173 23.11 0.78 -1.71
C ALA A 173 22.18 0.54 -2.90
N PHE A 174 21.09 1.31 -3.02
CA PHE A 174 20.03 1.13 -4.01
C PHE A 174 19.69 2.46 -4.72
N PRO A 175 20.61 3.07 -5.48
CA PRO A 175 20.44 4.43 -6.03
C PRO A 175 19.29 4.55 -7.03
N SER A 176 18.90 3.45 -7.68
CA SER A 176 17.82 3.43 -8.68
C SER A 176 16.41 3.25 -8.11
N VAL A 177 16.29 2.92 -6.81
CA VAL A 177 14.99 2.73 -6.17
C VAL A 177 14.55 4.04 -5.53
N ALA A 178 13.29 4.42 -5.73
CA ALA A 178 12.73 5.59 -5.07
C ALA A 178 12.65 5.35 -3.55
N LEU A 179 13.13 6.33 -2.77
CA LEU A 179 13.18 6.27 -1.32
C LEU A 179 12.35 7.41 -0.71
N LEU A 180 11.28 7.06 -0.01
CA LEU A 180 10.61 7.99 0.89
C LEU A 180 11.10 7.83 2.32
N ALA A 181 11.14 8.96 3.04
CA ALA A 181 11.53 8.97 4.44
C ALA A 181 10.64 9.90 5.28
N GLY A 182 10.46 9.58 6.54
CA GLY A 182 9.69 10.36 7.50
C GLY A 182 9.51 9.61 8.83
N ASN A 183 8.72 10.22 9.76
CA ASN A 183 7.95 11.44 9.56
C ASN A 183 8.70 12.68 10.09
N VAL A 184 8.45 13.78 9.43
CA VAL A 184 8.91 15.11 9.88
C VAL A 184 7.73 16.08 9.93
N ALA A 185 7.92 17.26 10.52
CA ALA A 185 6.91 18.30 10.63
C ALA A 185 7.47 19.72 10.45
N THR A 186 8.77 19.88 10.26
CA THR A 186 9.45 21.18 10.18
C THR A 186 10.20 21.34 8.86
N TYR A 187 10.48 22.59 8.52
CA TYR A 187 11.31 22.95 7.37
C TYR A 187 12.69 22.29 7.44
N GLU A 188 13.38 22.42 8.57
CA GLU A 188 14.74 21.91 8.78
C GLU A 188 14.79 20.39 8.71
N GLY A 189 13.80 19.69 9.33
CA GLY A 189 13.72 18.24 9.28
C GLY A 189 13.47 17.73 7.87
N THR A 190 12.70 18.48 7.06
CA THR A 190 12.47 18.17 5.66
C THR A 190 13.74 18.31 4.83
N LEU A 191 14.47 19.43 4.98
CA LEU A 191 15.76 19.64 4.32
C LEU A 191 16.77 18.55 4.67
N ALA A 192 16.87 18.19 5.95
CA ALA A 192 17.81 17.17 6.40
C ALA A 192 17.55 15.79 5.73
N LEU A 193 16.28 15.40 5.55
CA LEU A 193 15.94 14.17 4.84
C LEU A 193 16.27 14.25 3.35
N ILE A 194 16.00 15.38 2.71
CA ILE A 194 16.32 15.62 1.30
C ILE A 194 17.84 15.59 1.08
N ASP A 195 18.60 16.28 1.90
CA ASP A 195 20.06 16.32 1.82
C ASP A 195 20.70 14.94 2.10
N ALA A 196 20.04 14.08 2.90
CA ALA A 196 20.43 12.69 3.10
C ALA A 196 20.11 11.79 1.90
N GLY A 197 19.31 12.24 0.93
CA GLY A 197 19.00 11.56 -0.32
C GLY A 197 17.58 10.99 -0.46
N ALA A 198 16.62 11.46 0.34
CA ALA A 198 15.22 11.06 0.18
C ALA A 198 14.62 11.64 -1.12
N ASP A 199 13.93 10.80 -1.90
CA ASP A 199 13.22 11.20 -3.13
C ASP A 199 11.79 11.71 -2.85
N ALA A 200 11.26 11.47 -1.64
CA ALA A 200 10.00 12.02 -1.16
C ALA A 200 10.01 12.10 0.37
N VAL A 201 9.28 13.06 0.93
CA VAL A 201 9.23 13.28 2.39
C VAL A 201 7.82 13.04 2.92
N LYS A 202 7.70 12.20 3.96
CA LYS A 202 6.46 11.90 4.64
C LYS A 202 6.30 12.78 5.89
N VAL A 203 5.15 13.49 5.97
CA VAL A 203 4.91 14.57 6.91
C VAL A 203 3.74 14.26 7.83
N GLY A 204 3.96 14.39 9.12
CA GLY A 204 2.94 14.21 10.14
C GLY A 204 3.54 13.78 11.47
N PHE A 205 3.32 14.58 12.52
CA PHE A 205 3.77 14.27 13.86
C PHE A 205 2.58 14.27 14.83
N GLY A 206 2.07 13.07 15.11
CA GLY A 206 0.94 12.84 15.99
C GLY A 206 -0.47 13.14 15.45
N PRO A 207 -0.77 13.23 14.13
CA PRO A 207 -2.12 13.54 13.65
C PRO A 207 -3.03 12.31 13.56
N GLY A 208 -2.49 11.09 13.71
CA GLY A 208 -3.25 9.84 13.56
C GLY A 208 -4.36 9.72 14.62
N SER A 209 -5.51 9.15 14.25
CA SER A 209 -6.68 9.01 15.13
C SER A 209 -6.46 8.11 16.35
N ILE A 210 -5.50 7.19 16.28
CA ILE A 210 -5.10 6.29 17.37
C ILE A 210 -3.71 6.63 17.93
N CYS A 211 -3.15 7.79 17.55
CA CYS A 211 -1.86 8.26 18.04
C CYS A 211 -2.04 9.07 19.32
N THR A 212 -1.28 8.76 20.34
CA THR A 212 -1.25 9.51 21.62
C THR A 212 0.06 10.27 21.82
N THR A 213 0.95 10.29 20.84
CA THR A 213 2.27 10.96 20.94
C THR A 213 2.17 12.38 21.48
N ARG A 214 1.26 13.21 20.94
CA ARG A 214 1.10 14.61 21.38
C ARG A 214 0.70 14.75 22.84
N VAL A 215 -0.08 13.80 23.36
CA VAL A 215 -0.55 13.81 24.75
C VAL A 215 0.51 13.23 25.69
N VAL A 216 1.16 12.15 25.26
CA VAL A 216 2.12 11.42 26.10
C VAL A 216 3.45 12.15 26.17
N THR A 217 3.92 12.71 25.04
CA THR A 217 5.25 13.33 24.96
C THR A 217 5.22 14.86 25.01
N GLY A 218 4.05 15.47 24.81
CA GLY A 218 3.89 16.92 24.65
C GLY A 218 4.44 17.47 23.32
N ALA A 219 4.97 16.60 22.44
CA ALA A 219 5.54 16.96 21.15
C ALA A 219 4.56 16.67 20.00
N GLY A 220 4.52 17.59 19.01
CA GLY A 220 3.67 17.44 17.82
C GLY A 220 3.47 18.77 17.11
N MET A 221 2.84 18.70 15.93
CA MET A 221 2.52 19.90 15.14
C MET A 221 1.15 19.72 14.47
N PRO A 222 0.32 20.79 14.40
CA PRO A 222 -0.91 20.76 13.59
C PRO A 222 -0.59 20.42 12.15
N GLN A 223 -1.40 19.52 11.54
CA GLN A 223 -1.02 18.85 10.27
C GLN A 223 -0.88 19.84 9.10
N ILE A 224 -1.79 20.82 8.97
CA ILE A 224 -1.70 21.81 7.88
C ILE A 224 -0.42 22.66 8.01
N THR A 225 -0.04 23.05 9.23
CA THR A 225 1.21 23.76 9.47
C THR A 225 2.43 22.89 9.11
N ALA A 226 2.43 21.62 9.53
CA ALA A 226 3.50 20.69 9.21
C ALA A 226 3.66 20.50 7.69
N ILE A 227 2.56 20.35 6.95
CA ILE A 227 2.58 20.22 5.49
C ILE A 227 3.15 21.49 4.84
N ALA A 228 2.69 22.68 5.27
CA ALA A 228 3.14 23.94 4.69
C ALA A 228 4.64 24.19 4.93
N GLU A 229 5.15 23.91 6.15
CA GLU A 229 6.57 24.01 6.47
C GLU A 229 7.42 23.04 5.65
N ALA A 230 6.97 21.77 5.55
CA ALA A 230 7.67 20.77 4.77
C ALA A 230 7.62 21.08 3.26
N PHE A 231 6.49 21.56 2.76
CA PHE A 231 6.35 21.94 1.36
C PHE A 231 7.27 23.10 0.99
N ARG A 232 7.42 24.10 1.85
CA ARG A 232 8.34 25.21 1.62
C ARG A 232 9.78 24.72 1.37
N ALA A 233 10.27 23.78 2.17
CA ALA A 233 11.59 23.17 2.00
C ALA A 233 11.67 22.26 0.75
N ALA A 234 10.68 21.41 0.57
CA ALA A 234 10.66 20.39 -0.48
C ALA A 234 10.48 21.00 -1.88
N ASN A 235 9.68 22.07 -2.01
CA ASN A 235 9.43 22.76 -3.27
C ASN A 235 10.70 23.42 -3.85
N GLU A 236 11.62 23.90 -3.02
CA GLU A 236 12.90 24.44 -3.44
C GLU A 236 13.78 23.40 -4.16
N ARG A 237 13.57 22.14 -3.88
CA ARG A 237 14.32 20.99 -4.41
C ARG A 237 13.51 20.12 -5.39
N GLY A 238 12.25 20.49 -5.66
CA GLY A 238 11.35 19.70 -6.50
C GLY A 238 10.99 18.33 -5.92
N ILE A 239 11.04 18.17 -4.58
CA ILE A 239 10.77 16.91 -3.89
C ILE A 239 9.29 16.85 -3.46
N PRO A 240 8.55 15.77 -3.74
CA PRO A 240 7.15 15.63 -3.34
C PRO A 240 7.00 15.41 -1.83
N VAL A 241 5.90 15.94 -1.29
CA VAL A 241 5.48 15.81 0.12
C VAL A 241 4.27 14.87 0.21
N ILE A 242 4.30 13.95 1.16
CA ILE A 242 3.20 13.03 1.48
C ILE A 242 2.61 13.43 2.83
N ALA A 243 1.35 13.87 2.86
CA ALA A 243 0.66 14.20 4.10
C ALA A 243 0.13 12.93 4.77
N ASP A 244 0.71 12.57 5.92
CA ASP A 244 0.42 11.33 6.63
C ASP A 244 -0.38 11.59 7.91
N GLY A 245 -1.61 11.10 7.92
CA GLY A 245 -2.53 11.14 9.06
C GLY A 245 -3.43 12.38 9.11
N GLY A 246 -4.44 12.31 9.99
CA GLY A 246 -5.39 13.39 10.23
C GLY A 246 -6.54 13.47 9.23
N ILE A 247 -6.68 12.55 8.30
CA ILE A 247 -7.75 12.52 7.30
C ILE A 247 -8.95 11.74 7.85
N LYS A 248 -10.04 12.43 8.13
CA LYS A 248 -11.33 11.91 8.56
C LYS A 248 -12.42 12.08 7.51
N TYR A 249 -12.32 13.14 6.70
CA TYR A 249 -13.26 13.51 5.64
C TYR A 249 -12.51 13.83 4.36
N SER A 250 -13.19 13.74 3.22
CA SER A 250 -12.59 14.05 1.91
C SER A 250 -12.10 15.50 1.78
N GLY A 251 -12.75 16.45 2.46
CA GLY A 251 -12.34 17.85 2.47
C GLY A 251 -10.95 18.09 3.08
N GLU A 252 -10.50 17.19 3.97
CA GLU A 252 -9.16 17.26 4.54
C GLU A 252 -8.07 16.86 3.55
N ILE A 253 -8.41 16.01 2.57
CA ILE A 253 -7.52 15.72 1.41
C ILE A 253 -7.33 17.00 0.60
N THR A 254 -8.43 17.71 0.28
CA THR A 254 -8.36 19.00 -0.44
C THR A 254 -7.48 20.00 0.31
N LYS A 255 -7.62 20.10 1.63
CA LYS A 255 -6.79 20.99 2.46
C LYS A 255 -5.32 20.56 2.48
N ALA A 256 -5.03 19.26 2.61
CA ALA A 256 -3.66 18.76 2.62
C ALA A 256 -2.95 19.02 1.29
N ILE A 257 -3.62 18.76 0.16
CA ILE A 257 -3.09 19.04 -1.18
C ILE A 257 -2.91 20.55 -1.38
N ALA A 258 -3.89 21.36 -0.99
CA ALA A 258 -3.80 22.84 -1.06
C ALA A 258 -2.66 23.39 -0.22
N ALA A 259 -2.31 22.75 0.89
CA ALA A 259 -1.15 23.13 1.74
C ALA A 259 0.21 22.72 1.15
N GLY A 260 0.23 22.00 0.02
CA GLY A 260 1.45 21.63 -0.71
C GLY A 260 1.75 20.14 -0.75
N ALA A 261 0.91 19.27 -0.19
CA ALA A 261 1.11 17.82 -0.33
C ALA A 261 0.84 17.36 -1.77
N SER A 262 1.68 16.46 -2.27
CA SER A 262 1.49 15.80 -3.58
C SER A 262 0.58 14.58 -3.48
N SER A 263 0.51 13.96 -2.30
CA SER A 263 -0.37 12.83 -2.00
C SER A 263 -0.67 12.76 -0.50
N VAL A 264 -1.63 11.91 -0.12
CA VAL A 264 -2.02 11.70 1.27
C VAL A 264 -1.88 10.23 1.67
N MET A 265 -1.53 9.97 2.92
CA MET A 265 -1.54 8.64 3.52
C MET A 265 -2.68 8.57 4.55
N ILE A 266 -3.51 7.54 4.44
CA ILE A 266 -4.73 7.40 5.24
C ILE A 266 -4.69 6.10 6.02
N GLY A 267 -4.85 6.17 7.33
CA GLY A 267 -4.92 5.02 8.23
C GLY A 267 -6.35 4.61 8.57
N SER A 268 -7.02 5.38 9.42
CA SER A 268 -8.30 4.99 10.06
C SER A 268 -9.44 4.72 9.09
N LEU A 269 -9.61 5.54 8.05
CA LEU A 269 -10.68 5.31 7.07
C LEU A 269 -10.48 4.00 6.30
N PHE A 270 -9.23 3.66 5.96
CA PHE A 270 -8.93 2.40 5.27
C PHE A 270 -8.84 1.20 6.21
N ALA A 271 -8.67 1.41 7.51
CA ALA A 271 -8.73 0.31 8.49
C ALA A 271 -10.10 -0.38 8.54
N GLY A 272 -11.18 0.34 8.20
CA GLY A 272 -12.56 -0.17 8.20
C GLY A 272 -12.99 -0.90 6.92
N VAL A 273 -12.16 -0.96 5.87
CA VAL A 273 -12.56 -1.56 4.59
C VAL A 273 -12.34 -3.08 4.56
N ASP A 274 -12.98 -3.75 3.60
CA ASP A 274 -12.90 -5.21 3.43
C ASP A 274 -11.45 -5.70 3.29
N GLU A 275 -10.65 -4.97 2.52
CA GLU A 275 -9.26 -5.33 2.20
C GLU A 275 -8.29 -5.15 3.35
N SER A 276 -8.67 -4.46 4.43
CA SER A 276 -7.85 -4.33 5.64
C SER A 276 -7.82 -5.64 6.43
N PRO A 277 -6.66 -6.05 7.00
CA PRO A 277 -6.52 -7.34 7.69
C PRO A 277 -7.19 -7.42 9.06
N GLY A 278 -7.71 -6.31 9.62
CA GLY A 278 -8.38 -6.29 10.93
C GLY A 278 -9.60 -7.22 10.98
N GLU A 279 -9.81 -7.86 12.13
CA GLU A 279 -10.98 -8.72 12.35
C GLU A 279 -12.28 -7.91 12.32
N THR A 280 -13.33 -8.49 11.72
CA THR A 280 -14.67 -7.91 11.77
C THR A 280 -15.37 -8.28 13.07
N ILE A 281 -15.80 -7.27 13.80
CA ILE A 281 -16.42 -7.40 15.13
C ILE A 281 -17.86 -6.87 15.04
N LEU A 282 -18.84 -7.69 15.48
CA LEU A 282 -20.21 -7.24 15.64
C LEU A 282 -20.39 -6.65 17.05
N TYR A 283 -20.80 -5.40 17.15
CA TYR A 283 -21.02 -4.73 18.43
C TYR A 283 -22.24 -3.80 18.35
N GLN A 284 -23.17 -3.96 19.28
CA GLN A 284 -24.42 -3.19 19.35
C GLN A 284 -25.17 -3.13 18.00
N GLY A 285 -25.24 -4.27 17.30
CA GLY A 285 -25.94 -4.37 16.01
C GLY A 285 -25.23 -3.74 14.81
N ARG A 286 -24.00 -3.22 14.98
CA ARG A 286 -23.16 -2.65 13.91
C ARG A 286 -21.86 -3.43 13.75
N SER A 287 -21.37 -3.48 12.52
CA SER A 287 -20.07 -4.10 12.20
C SER A 287 -18.93 -3.09 12.35
N PHE A 288 -17.86 -3.54 12.97
CA PHE A 288 -16.61 -2.80 13.17
C PHE A 288 -15.44 -3.66 12.71
N LYS A 289 -14.28 -3.02 12.47
CA LYS A 289 -13.01 -3.72 12.30
C LYS A 289 -12.04 -3.33 13.41
N SER A 290 -11.28 -4.30 13.90
CA SER A 290 -10.19 -4.05 14.83
C SER A 290 -9.15 -3.14 14.17
N TYR A 291 -8.66 -2.16 14.94
CA TYR A 291 -7.65 -1.23 14.49
C TYR A 291 -6.64 -0.96 15.58
N ARG A 292 -5.36 -1.12 15.26
CA ARG A 292 -4.26 -1.05 16.21
C ARG A 292 -3.21 -0.05 15.78
N GLY A 293 -2.87 0.88 16.67
CA GLY A 293 -1.78 1.83 16.45
C GLY A 293 -0.41 1.15 16.53
N MET A 294 0.52 1.59 15.69
CA MET A 294 1.91 1.11 15.73
C MET A 294 2.60 1.40 17.06
N GLY A 295 2.21 2.48 17.76
CA GLY A 295 2.67 2.81 19.11
C GLY A 295 1.86 2.19 20.25
N SER A 296 0.92 1.28 19.97
CA SER A 296 0.22 0.52 21.01
C SER A 296 1.14 -0.51 21.66
N LEU A 297 0.85 -0.86 22.90
CA LEU A 297 1.68 -1.79 23.66
C LEU A 297 1.86 -3.15 22.97
N THR A 298 0.78 -3.70 22.40
CA THR A 298 0.83 -4.97 21.67
C THR A 298 1.65 -4.86 20.37
N ALA A 299 1.50 -3.75 19.61
CA ALA A 299 2.30 -3.54 18.41
C ALA A 299 3.78 -3.37 18.74
N MET A 300 4.12 -2.63 19.81
CA MET A 300 5.50 -2.44 20.27
C MET A 300 6.14 -3.77 20.70
N ALA A 301 5.39 -4.62 21.38
CA ALA A 301 5.83 -5.97 21.74
C ALA A 301 6.11 -6.87 20.54
N LEU A 302 5.41 -6.66 19.42
CA LEU A 302 5.57 -7.41 18.17
C LEU A 302 6.64 -6.81 17.22
N GLY A 303 7.40 -5.79 17.66
CA GLY A 303 8.55 -5.26 16.93
C GLY A 303 8.44 -3.79 16.50
N SER A 304 7.28 -3.13 16.64
CA SER A 304 7.16 -1.72 16.24
C SER A 304 7.80 -0.72 17.22
N SER A 305 8.35 -1.20 18.35
CA SER A 305 9.07 -0.37 19.33
C SER A 305 10.28 0.37 18.74
N GLU A 306 10.93 -0.20 17.74
CA GLU A 306 12.06 0.43 17.02
C GLU A 306 11.65 1.74 16.34
N ARG A 307 10.42 1.82 15.81
CA ARG A 307 9.84 3.02 15.22
C ARG A 307 9.82 4.21 16.19
N TYR A 308 9.70 3.92 17.50
CA TYR A 308 9.62 4.89 18.60
C TYR A 308 10.92 4.99 19.39
N PHE A 309 12.02 4.46 18.87
CA PHE A 309 13.33 4.40 19.54
C PHE A 309 13.32 3.72 20.93
N GLN A 310 12.34 2.85 21.17
CA GLN A 310 12.18 2.09 22.39
C GLN A 310 12.53 0.61 22.19
N GLY A 311 13.27 0.27 21.14
CA GLY A 311 13.78 -1.08 20.91
C GLY A 311 14.72 -1.47 22.04
N ALA A 312 14.49 -2.64 22.64
CA ALA A 312 15.47 -3.23 23.56
C ALA A 312 16.76 -3.45 22.76
N SER A 313 17.89 -2.97 23.27
CA SER A 313 19.20 -3.45 22.84
C SER A 313 19.12 -4.98 22.88
N THR A 314 19.32 -5.61 21.74
CA THR A 314 19.41 -7.06 21.61
C THR A 314 20.69 -7.50 22.33
N GLU A 315 20.61 -7.62 23.65
CA GLU A 315 21.51 -8.50 24.35
C GLU A 315 21.13 -9.91 23.95
N SER A 316 22.00 -10.50 23.17
CA SER A 316 22.00 -11.91 22.77
C SER A 316 21.89 -12.78 24.01
N GLN A 317 20.67 -13.17 24.38
CA GLN A 317 20.48 -14.20 25.41
C GLN A 317 20.50 -15.57 24.72
N ASN A 318 21.71 -16.05 24.49
CA ASN A 318 21.97 -17.48 24.36
C ASN A 318 21.81 -18.13 25.73
N GLY A 319 20.61 -18.53 26.09
CA GLY A 319 20.32 -19.25 27.30
C GLY A 319 18.97 -19.97 27.22
N THR A 320 18.97 -21.23 27.59
CA THR A 320 17.76 -22.07 27.79
C THR A 320 16.95 -21.54 28.97
N GLU A 321 16.11 -20.55 28.74
CA GLU A 321 15.16 -20.06 29.75
C GLU A 321 13.89 -20.94 29.78
N ASN A 322 13.45 -21.29 31.02
CA ASN A 322 12.18 -21.97 31.29
C ASN A 322 10.97 -21.10 30.93
N VAL A 323 9.83 -21.71 30.55
CA VAL A 323 8.60 -21.04 30.12
C VAL A 323 8.15 -19.94 31.11
N VAL A 324 8.25 -20.17 32.41
CA VAL A 324 7.88 -19.21 33.50
C VAL A 324 8.83 -17.99 33.52
N GLN A 325 10.11 -18.18 33.19
CA GLN A 325 11.08 -17.07 33.06
C GLN A 325 10.83 -16.25 31.80
N ARG A 326 10.38 -16.88 30.71
CA ARG A 326 9.96 -16.17 29.47
C ARG A 326 8.73 -15.31 29.67
N GLU A 327 7.73 -15.79 30.40
CA GLU A 327 6.53 -15.00 30.71
C GLU A 327 6.87 -13.79 31.60
N ARG A 328 7.63 -13.96 32.67
CA ARG A 328 8.09 -12.84 33.51
C ARG A 328 9.01 -11.88 32.80
N SER A 329 9.86 -12.33 31.90
CA SER A 329 10.73 -11.46 31.09
C SER A 329 9.94 -10.71 30.02
N SER A 330 8.84 -11.27 29.52
CA SER A 330 7.93 -10.58 28.60
C SER A 330 7.09 -9.51 29.31
N GLU A 331 6.55 -9.79 30.48
CA GLU A 331 5.83 -8.81 31.32
C GLU A 331 6.74 -7.65 31.75
N ASN A 332 7.98 -7.92 32.17
CA ASN A 332 8.96 -6.89 32.51
C ASN A 332 9.40 -6.06 31.29
N ARG A 333 9.40 -6.62 30.09
CA ARG A 333 9.65 -5.86 28.85
C ARG A 333 8.49 -4.95 28.51
N LEU A 334 7.26 -5.43 28.63
CA LEU A 334 6.05 -4.65 28.38
C LEU A 334 5.95 -3.45 29.33
N ALA A 335 6.32 -3.63 30.60
CA ALA A 335 6.33 -2.57 31.60
C ALA A 335 7.34 -1.44 31.33
N LYS A 336 8.34 -1.65 30.46
CA LYS A 336 9.34 -0.66 30.09
C LYS A 336 8.93 0.21 28.91
N PHE A 337 7.93 -0.17 28.14
CA PHE A 337 7.48 0.64 27.00
C PHE A 337 6.61 1.81 27.46
N VAL A 338 6.79 2.95 26.81
CA VAL A 338 5.89 4.09 26.91
C VAL A 338 5.04 4.13 25.61
N PRO A 339 3.81 3.59 25.65
CA PRO A 339 3.00 3.50 24.44
C PRO A 339 2.55 4.89 23.97
N GLU A 340 2.68 5.11 22.68
CA GLU A 340 2.28 6.34 21.98
C GLU A 340 1.11 6.10 21.02
N GLY A 341 0.31 5.09 21.28
CA GLY A 341 -0.86 4.72 20.50
C GLY A 341 -1.75 3.76 21.26
N ILE A 342 -2.99 3.66 20.80
CA ILE A 342 -4.02 2.80 21.38
C ILE A 342 -4.45 1.68 20.43
N GLU A 343 -5.19 0.73 20.96
CA GLU A 343 -5.96 -0.27 20.23
C GLU A 343 -7.44 0.06 20.32
N GLY A 344 -8.17 -0.13 19.25
CA GLY A 344 -9.56 0.20 19.19
C GLY A 344 -10.25 -0.50 18.02
N ARG A 345 -11.38 0.01 17.64
CA ARG A 345 -12.16 -0.43 16.49
C ARG A 345 -12.66 0.77 15.69
N VAL A 346 -12.77 0.58 14.39
CA VAL A 346 -13.35 1.56 13.47
C VAL A 346 -14.61 1.00 12.83
N PRO A 347 -15.59 1.84 12.46
CA PRO A 347 -16.75 1.39 11.73
C PRO A 347 -16.36 0.65 10.44
N TYR A 348 -17.04 -0.47 10.17
CA TYR A 348 -16.91 -1.17 8.90
C TYR A 348 -17.43 -0.29 7.75
N ARG A 349 -16.69 -0.23 6.64
CA ARG A 349 -16.91 0.70 5.53
C ARG A 349 -17.19 0.01 4.19
N GLY A 350 -17.22 -1.32 4.16
CA GLY A 350 -17.35 -2.08 2.90
C GLY A 350 -16.08 -2.04 2.05
N PRO A 351 -16.18 -2.23 0.73
CA PRO A 351 -15.03 -2.32 -0.16
C PRO A 351 -14.28 -0.99 -0.30
N LEU A 352 -12.95 -1.07 -0.38
CA LEU A 352 -12.04 0.07 -0.56
C LEU A 352 -12.43 0.95 -1.76
N GLU A 353 -12.89 0.33 -2.85
CA GLU A 353 -13.30 1.04 -4.08
C GLU A 353 -14.34 2.12 -3.80
N ALA A 354 -15.38 1.80 -3.03
CA ALA A 354 -16.44 2.75 -2.67
C ALA A 354 -15.91 3.91 -1.83
N MET A 355 -15.02 3.60 -0.87
CA MET A 355 -14.37 4.62 -0.05
C MET A 355 -13.50 5.56 -0.88
N VAL A 356 -12.65 5.03 -1.75
CA VAL A 356 -11.78 5.84 -2.63
C VAL A 356 -12.61 6.72 -3.56
N GLN A 357 -13.73 6.20 -4.09
CA GLN A 357 -14.64 6.99 -4.94
C GLN A 357 -15.20 8.21 -4.19
N GLN A 358 -15.63 8.06 -2.93
CA GLN A 358 -16.10 9.17 -2.11
C GLN A 358 -14.99 10.19 -1.81
N LEU A 359 -13.80 9.72 -1.47
CA LEU A 359 -12.67 10.59 -1.15
C LEU A 359 -12.19 11.39 -2.36
N VAL A 360 -12.04 10.75 -3.52
CA VAL A 360 -11.66 11.42 -4.78
C VAL A 360 -12.80 12.35 -5.27
N GLY A 361 -14.06 11.95 -5.10
CA GLY A 361 -15.22 12.77 -5.40
C GLY A 361 -15.22 14.07 -4.59
N GLY A 362 -14.94 13.99 -3.28
CA GLY A 362 -14.82 15.17 -2.42
C GLY A 362 -13.67 16.09 -2.80
N LEU A 363 -12.49 15.54 -3.16
CA LEU A 363 -11.38 16.35 -3.68
C LEU A 363 -11.78 17.09 -4.97
N ARG A 364 -12.41 16.40 -5.92
CA ARG A 364 -12.88 17.01 -7.19
C ARG A 364 -13.89 18.11 -6.93
N SER A 365 -14.83 17.90 -6.01
CA SER A 365 -15.79 18.94 -5.63
C SER A 365 -15.09 20.15 -5.01
N GLY A 366 -14.11 19.93 -4.11
CA GLY A 366 -13.31 21.01 -3.53
C GLY A 366 -12.53 21.79 -4.58
N MET A 367 -11.91 21.12 -5.55
CA MET A 367 -11.25 21.77 -6.69
C MET A 367 -12.24 22.58 -7.52
N GLY A 368 -13.44 22.05 -7.76
CA GLY A 368 -14.51 22.74 -8.49
C GLY A 368 -14.96 24.01 -7.81
N TYR A 369 -15.19 24.01 -6.49
CA TYR A 369 -15.53 25.21 -5.72
C TYR A 369 -14.42 26.26 -5.74
N LEU A 370 -13.16 25.85 -5.82
CA LEU A 370 -12.01 26.75 -5.87
C LEU A 370 -11.63 27.17 -7.30
N GLY A 371 -12.33 26.69 -8.33
CA GLY A 371 -12.04 26.99 -9.73
C GLY A 371 -10.70 26.43 -10.20
N CYS A 372 -10.20 25.35 -9.59
CA CYS A 372 -8.89 24.75 -9.89
C CYS A 372 -9.05 23.56 -10.84
N ALA A 373 -8.44 23.63 -12.02
CA ALA A 373 -8.48 22.57 -13.03
C ALA A 373 -7.44 21.47 -12.78
N SER A 374 -6.38 21.77 -12.03
CA SER A 374 -5.27 20.86 -11.72
C SER A 374 -4.90 20.91 -10.24
N ILE A 375 -4.12 19.91 -9.80
CA ILE A 375 -3.52 19.91 -8.45
C ILE A 375 -2.58 21.10 -8.27
N ASP A 376 -1.81 21.45 -9.28
CA ASP A 376 -0.91 22.61 -9.24
C ASP A 376 -1.69 23.93 -9.08
N ASP A 377 -2.86 24.05 -9.72
CA ASP A 377 -3.74 25.22 -9.52
C ASP A 377 -4.27 25.27 -8.10
N LEU A 378 -4.65 24.13 -7.54
CA LEU A 378 -5.11 24.04 -6.15
C LEU A 378 -4.01 24.47 -5.18
N GLN A 379 -2.79 24.03 -5.35
CA GLN A 379 -1.66 24.41 -4.51
C GLN A 379 -1.31 25.90 -4.62
N ARG A 380 -1.40 26.48 -5.81
CA ARG A 380 -1.06 27.90 -6.05
C ARG A 380 -2.15 28.88 -5.65
N ASN A 381 -3.41 28.52 -5.84
CA ASN A 381 -4.53 29.47 -5.76
C ASN A 381 -5.37 29.34 -4.50
N ALA A 382 -5.30 28.21 -3.78
CA ALA A 382 -6.08 28.01 -2.57
C ALA A 382 -5.65 28.98 -1.46
N ARG A 383 -6.65 29.47 -0.71
CA ARG A 383 -6.43 30.35 0.43
C ARG A 383 -7.01 29.74 1.69
N PHE A 384 -6.26 29.77 2.76
CA PHE A 384 -6.69 29.32 4.08
C PHE A 384 -7.14 30.48 4.94
N VAL A 385 -8.20 30.26 5.69
CA VAL A 385 -8.63 31.17 6.76
C VAL A 385 -8.62 30.41 8.09
N ARG A 386 -8.24 31.10 9.17
CA ARG A 386 -8.37 30.54 10.52
C ARG A 386 -9.80 30.64 10.97
N ILE A 387 -10.32 29.57 11.56
CA ILE A 387 -11.64 29.55 12.18
C ILE A 387 -11.52 29.31 13.69
N SER A 388 -12.50 29.78 14.45
CA SER A 388 -12.65 29.47 15.87
C SER A 388 -13.34 28.13 16.06
N SER A 389 -13.44 27.66 17.31
CA SER A 389 -14.27 26.49 17.65
C SER A 389 -15.75 26.71 17.33
N ALA A 390 -16.25 27.94 17.36
CA ALA A 390 -17.60 28.26 16.92
C ALA A 390 -17.76 28.10 15.40
N GLY A 391 -16.78 28.60 14.61
CA GLY A 391 -16.75 28.38 13.17
C GLY A 391 -16.57 26.92 12.77
N LEU A 392 -15.87 26.12 13.58
CA LEU A 392 -15.80 24.68 13.37
C LEU A 392 -17.18 24.02 13.55
N ARG A 393 -17.93 24.38 14.59
CA ARG A 393 -19.30 23.89 14.82
C ARG A 393 -20.22 24.28 13.66
N GLU A 394 -20.15 25.53 13.20
CA GLU A 394 -20.93 26.02 12.05
C GLU A 394 -20.59 25.21 10.76
N SER A 395 -19.35 24.77 10.60
CA SER A 395 -18.93 23.99 9.44
C SER A 395 -19.46 22.54 9.41
N HIS A 396 -19.94 22.03 10.54
CA HIS A 396 -20.61 20.74 10.65
C HIS A 396 -22.12 20.90 10.62
N VAL A 397 -22.84 19.79 10.37
CA VAL A 397 -24.29 19.76 10.50
C VAL A 397 -24.68 20.19 11.92
N HIS A 398 -25.54 21.20 12.04
CA HIS A 398 -25.98 21.74 13.31
C HIS A 398 -27.47 22.08 13.27
N ASP A 399 -28.13 22.13 14.43
CA ASP A 399 -29.52 22.49 14.63
C ASP A 399 -30.55 21.62 13.88
N VAL A 400 -30.17 20.39 13.52
CA VAL A 400 -31.01 19.37 12.88
C VAL A 400 -30.73 17.98 13.45
N ILE A 401 -31.74 17.12 13.40
CA ILE A 401 -31.57 15.69 13.74
C ILE A 401 -31.35 14.92 12.45
N ILE A 402 -30.22 14.24 12.35
CA ILE A 402 -29.89 13.39 11.18
C ILE A 402 -30.80 12.17 11.20
N THR A 403 -31.67 12.02 10.22
CA THR A 403 -32.54 10.86 10.04
C THR A 403 -31.94 9.84 9.07
N ARG A 404 -31.02 10.27 8.21
CA ARG A 404 -30.28 9.42 7.29
C ARG A 404 -28.86 9.95 7.12
N GLU A 405 -27.88 9.12 7.47
CA GLU A 405 -26.45 9.45 7.28
C GLU A 405 -26.06 9.49 5.79
N ALA A 406 -25.19 10.41 5.44
CA ALA A 406 -24.55 10.43 4.13
C ALA A 406 -23.36 9.45 4.12
N PRO A 407 -23.02 8.83 2.98
CA PRO A 407 -21.92 7.87 2.90
C PRO A 407 -20.54 8.48 3.23
N ASN A 408 -20.41 9.79 3.15
CA ASN A 408 -19.18 10.57 3.35
C ASN A 408 -19.21 11.50 4.56
N TYR A 409 -20.26 11.45 5.37
CA TYR A 409 -20.40 12.26 6.59
C TYR A 409 -20.99 11.44 7.74
N HIS A 410 -20.30 11.42 8.87
CA HIS A 410 -20.75 10.77 10.09
C HIS A 410 -20.51 11.71 11.27
N VAL A 411 -21.44 11.76 12.20
CA VAL A 411 -21.26 12.43 13.49
C VAL A 411 -20.48 11.49 14.40
N GLU A 412 -19.39 11.98 14.99
CA GLU A 412 -18.57 11.25 15.98
C GLU A 412 -19.27 11.19 17.34
#